data_7825b0db292bedba57bf3b32031e5a23
#
_entry.id   7825b0db292bedba57bf3b32031e5a23
#
_cell.length_a   1.000
_cell.length_b   1.000
_cell.length_c   1.000
_cell.angle_alpha   90.00
_cell.angle_beta   90.00
_cell.angle_gamma   90.00
#
_symmetry.space_group_name_H-M   'P 1'
#
loop_
_entity.id
_entity.type
_entity.pdbx_description
1 polymer ?
#
loop_
_entity_poly.entity_id
_entity_poly.type
_entity_poly.pdbx_seq_one_letter_code
_entity_poly.pdbx_strand_id
1 'polypeptide(L)'
;MRKYLPLFLLAFSVPALAHPGHGTDSFQAGFLHPLTGLDHLLMLTGAGVLSALSGRKLLLPLATLGMMLAGAVAGSLLGGFSGMEMLIIASLAVCGVMMFKTENRLLLAVPALAMFHGWAHGVEMSGHSFWLFTSGFMLASATVLCASVAAGLLLRRHDGLRKTFGGGLIVSALLALMS
;
A
#
# COMPACT_ATOMS: atom_id res chain seq x y z
N MET A 1 28.85 5.28 -6.43
CA MET A 1 27.38 5.30 -6.18
C MET A 1 26.56 6.12 -7.20
N ARG A 2 27.13 7.03 -7.98
CA ARG A 2 26.41 7.85 -8.99
C ARG A 2 25.95 7.10 -10.26
N LYS A 3 26.46 5.89 -10.56
CA LYS A 3 26.20 5.18 -11.83
C LYS A 3 24.89 4.39 -11.88
N TYR A 4 24.22 4.15 -10.74
CA TYR A 4 23.01 3.32 -10.65
C TYR A 4 21.72 4.14 -10.43
N LEU A 5 21.85 5.47 -10.25
CA LEU A 5 20.69 6.36 -10.07
C LEU A 5 19.74 6.38 -11.28
N PRO A 6 20.23 6.40 -12.55
CA PRO A 6 19.33 6.36 -13.71
C PRO A 6 18.62 5.01 -13.88
N LEU A 7 19.25 3.91 -13.48
CA LEU A 7 18.64 2.58 -13.54
C LEU A 7 17.50 2.42 -12.52
N PHE A 8 17.65 3.06 -11.36
CA PHE A 8 16.64 3.09 -10.30
C PHE A 8 15.43 3.95 -10.72
N LEU A 9 15.65 5.06 -11.42
CA LEU A 9 14.59 5.92 -11.94
C LEU A 9 13.82 5.29 -13.11
N LEU A 10 14.49 4.49 -13.95
CA LEU A 10 13.84 3.77 -15.06
C LEU A 10 12.92 2.63 -14.58
N ALA A 11 13.19 2.05 -13.40
CA ALA A 11 12.34 1.01 -12.82
C ALA A 11 10.98 1.54 -12.31
N PHE A 12 10.83 2.87 -12.16
CA PHE A 12 9.62 3.52 -11.67
C PHE A 12 8.76 4.18 -12.76
N SER A 13 9.17 4.12 -14.03
CA SER A 13 8.41 4.67 -15.15
C SER A 13 7.66 3.58 -15.93
N VAL A 14 6.82 2.80 -15.26
CA VAL A 14 5.86 1.95 -15.95
C VAL A 14 4.54 2.72 -15.97
N PRO A 15 4.01 3.12 -17.16
CA PRO A 15 2.68 3.67 -17.21
C PRO A 15 1.70 2.61 -16.70
N ALA A 16 0.80 3.01 -15.82
CA ALA A 16 -0.34 2.19 -15.45
C ALA A 16 -1.18 1.96 -16.71
N LEU A 17 -0.92 0.86 -17.41
CA LEU A 17 -1.75 0.40 -18.52
C LEU A 17 -3.01 -0.23 -17.89
N ALA A 18 -3.96 0.61 -17.53
CA ALA A 18 -5.32 0.19 -17.36
C ALA A 18 -5.84 -0.25 -18.73
N HIS A 19 -5.76 -1.55 -19.03
CA HIS A 19 -6.42 -2.13 -20.19
C HIS A 19 -7.90 -2.30 -19.84
N PRO A 20 -8.82 -1.60 -20.49
CA PRO A 20 -10.23 -1.90 -20.40
C PRO A 20 -10.49 -3.14 -21.27
N GLY A 21 -10.76 -4.27 -20.65
CA GLY A 21 -11.25 -5.44 -21.40
C GLY A 21 -10.90 -6.78 -20.76
N HIS A 22 -11.92 -7.50 -20.35
CA HIS A 22 -11.96 -8.92 -19.98
C HIS A 22 -11.31 -9.33 -18.66
N GLY A 23 -12.11 -9.41 -17.58
CA GLY A 23 -11.76 -10.15 -16.36
C GLY A 23 -11.33 -9.33 -15.14
N THR A 24 -11.71 -8.05 -15.06
CA THR A 24 -11.45 -7.23 -13.86
C THR A 24 -12.15 -7.77 -12.59
N ASP A 25 -13.18 -8.59 -12.78
CA ASP A 25 -14.10 -9.04 -11.74
C ASP A 25 -13.75 -10.43 -11.18
N SER A 26 -12.48 -10.84 -11.24
CA SER A 26 -12.05 -12.15 -10.83
C SER A 26 -11.18 -12.13 -9.56
N PHE A 27 -11.09 -13.27 -8.90
CA PHE A 27 -10.10 -13.49 -7.85
C PHE A 27 -8.67 -13.18 -8.33
N GLN A 28 -8.32 -13.60 -9.55
CA GLN A 28 -6.99 -13.38 -10.12
C GLN A 28 -6.72 -11.89 -10.32
N ALA A 29 -7.70 -11.13 -10.83
CA ALA A 29 -7.57 -9.69 -10.98
C ALA A 29 -7.33 -9.02 -9.63
N GLY A 30 -8.12 -9.38 -8.61
CA GLY A 30 -7.92 -8.91 -7.24
C GLY A 30 -6.56 -9.26 -6.68
N PHE A 31 -6.09 -10.50 -6.91
CA PHE A 31 -4.78 -10.94 -6.43
C PHE A 31 -3.62 -10.19 -7.10
N LEU A 32 -3.69 -9.94 -8.38
CA LEU A 32 -2.64 -9.22 -9.11
C LEU A 32 -2.65 -7.72 -8.82
N HIS A 33 -3.79 -7.15 -8.46
CA HIS A 33 -3.97 -5.71 -8.30
C HIS A 33 -2.96 -5.06 -7.34
N PRO A 34 -2.80 -5.49 -6.05
CA PRO A 34 -1.84 -4.88 -5.15
C PRO A 34 -0.37 -5.19 -5.49
N LEU A 35 -0.13 -6.14 -6.39
CA LEU A 35 1.21 -6.47 -6.88
C LEU A 35 1.62 -5.59 -8.07
N THR A 36 0.67 -5.08 -8.82
CA THR A 36 0.87 -4.24 -10.00
C THR A 36 0.59 -2.76 -9.75
N GLY A 37 -0.27 -2.44 -8.78
CA GLY A 37 -0.53 -1.08 -8.29
C GLY A 37 0.61 -0.59 -7.40
N LEU A 38 1.40 0.37 -7.91
CA LEU A 38 2.61 0.83 -7.22
C LEU A 38 2.30 1.45 -5.86
N ASP A 39 1.22 2.22 -5.74
CA ASP A 39 0.74 2.84 -4.50
C ASP A 39 0.40 1.79 -3.44
N HIS A 40 -0.32 0.73 -3.82
CA HIS A 40 -0.67 -0.40 -2.95
C HIS A 40 0.58 -1.16 -2.50
N LEU A 41 1.45 -1.51 -3.45
CA LEU A 41 2.66 -2.26 -3.16
C LEU A 41 3.58 -1.49 -2.21
N LEU A 42 3.74 -0.19 -2.43
CA LEU A 42 4.57 0.67 -1.60
C LEU A 42 3.98 0.88 -0.22
N MET A 43 2.66 1.13 -0.11
CA MET A 43 1.98 1.29 1.17
C MET A 43 2.06 0.00 2.00
N LEU A 44 1.71 -1.15 1.42
CA LEU A 44 1.76 -2.46 2.10
C LEU A 44 3.19 -2.80 2.53
N THR A 45 4.18 -2.54 1.67
CA THR A 45 5.58 -2.75 2.02
C THR A 45 6.01 -1.83 3.16
N GLY A 46 5.63 -0.56 3.11
CA GLY A 46 5.87 0.41 4.18
C GLY A 46 5.24 -0.03 5.50
N ALA A 47 3.96 -0.42 5.49
CA ALA A 47 3.24 -0.88 6.66
C ALA A 47 3.86 -2.15 7.28
N GLY A 48 4.26 -3.12 6.45
CA GLY A 48 4.93 -4.34 6.90
C GLY A 48 6.29 -4.06 7.55
N VAL A 49 7.12 -3.21 6.93
CA VAL A 49 8.40 -2.79 7.51
C VAL A 49 8.19 -2.07 8.84
N LEU A 50 7.23 -1.13 8.92
CA LEU A 50 6.90 -0.44 10.17
C LEU A 50 6.41 -1.40 11.26
N SER A 51 5.68 -2.45 10.89
CA SER A 51 5.27 -3.51 11.83
C SER A 51 6.46 -4.18 12.50
N ALA A 52 7.49 -4.47 11.71
CA ALA A 52 8.74 -5.04 12.23
C ALA A 52 9.51 -4.04 13.09
N LEU A 53 9.64 -2.79 12.64
CA LEU A 53 10.39 -1.74 13.35
C LEU A 53 9.77 -1.39 14.71
N SER A 54 8.43 -1.34 14.78
CA SER A 54 7.66 -1.02 15.99
C SER A 54 7.50 -2.21 16.95
N GLY A 55 7.90 -3.41 16.55
CA GLY A 55 7.67 -4.64 17.30
C GLY A 55 6.23 -5.17 17.22
N ARG A 56 5.32 -4.51 16.51
CA ARG A 56 3.90 -4.88 16.38
C ARG A 56 3.65 -5.81 15.17
N LYS A 57 4.38 -6.91 15.10
CA LYS A 57 4.50 -7.80 13.92
C LYS A 57 3.18 -8.44 13.47
N LEU A 58 2.20 -8.58 14.34
CA LEU A 58 0.87 -9.13 14.05
C LEU A 58 -0.21 -8.05 14.11
N LEU A 59 -0.18 -7.24 15.14
CA LEU A 59 -1.24 -6.26 15.39
C LEU A 59 -1.38 -5.26 14.23
N LEU A 60 -0.27 -4.68 13.77
CA LEU A 60 -0.30 -3.67 12.73
C LEU A 60 -0.72 -4.25 11.36
N PRO A 61 -0.19 -5.40 10.88
CA PRO A 61 -0.68 -6.03 9.66
C PRO A 61 -2.16 -6.42 9.73
N LEU A 62 -2.61 -7.03 10.83
CA LEU A 62 -4.01 -7.42 10.99
C LEU A 62 -4.94 -6.19 11.01
N ALA A 63 -4.55 -5.12 11.70
CA ALA A 63 -5.30 -3.86 11.68
C ALA A 63 -5.33 -3.24 10.29
N THR A 64 -4.22 -3.26 9.55
CA THR A 64 -4.14 -2.77 8.16
C THR A 64 -5.09 -3.54 7.25
N LEU A 65 -5.04 -4.87 7.28
CA LEU A 65 -5.94 -5.72 6.50
C LEU A 65 -7.41 -5.52 6.89
N GLY A 66 -7.69 -5.49 8.20
CA GLY A 66 -9.06 -5.26 8.69
C GLY A 66 -9.63 -3.92 8.23
N MET A 67 -8.82 -2.85 8.26
CA MET A 67 -9.24 -1.53 7.79
C MET A 67 -9.39 -1.47 6.27
N MET A 68 -8.52 -2.16 5.50
CA MET A 68 -8.70 -2.29 4.04
C MET A 68 -10.01 -3.02 3.71
N LEU A 69 -10.31 -4.12 4.38
CA LEU A 69 -11.57 -4.84 4.18
C LEU A 69 -12.79 -3.98 4.56
N ALA A 70 -12.73 -3.29 5.70
CA ALA A 70 -13.77 -2.36 6.12
C ALA A 70 -13.97 -1.23 5.10
N GLY A 71 -12.86 -0.69 4.56
CA GLY A 71 -12.89 0.29 3.48
C GLY A 71 -13.54 -0.24 2.21
N ALA A 72 -13.19 -1.46 1.78
CA ALA A 72 -13.79 -2.07 0.59
C ALA A 72 -15.32 -2.23 0.75
N VAL A 73 -15.78 -2.70 1.89
CA VAL A 73 -17.21 -2.79 2.18
C VAL A 73 -17.85 -1.40 2.21
N ALA A 74 -17.23 -0.43 2.88
CA ALA A 74 -17.77 0.94 2.94
C ALA A 74 -17.83 1.57 1.54
N GLY A 75 -16.79 1.42 0.70
CA GLY A 75 -16.76 1.92 -0.66
C GLY A 75 -17.86 1.34 -1.54
N SER A 76 -18.13 0.03 -1.42
CA SER A 76 -19.19 -0.63 -2.18
C SER A 76 -20.61 -0.18 -1.78
N LEU A 77 -20.79 0.27 -0.54
CA LEU A 77 -22.09 0.71 -0.02
C LEU A 77 -22.31 2.22 -0.15
N LEU A 78 -21.25 3.01 0.02
CA LEU A 78 -21.37 4.48 0.14
C LEU A 78 -20.89 5.22 -1.12
N GLY A 79 -20.19 4.52 -2.03
CA GLY A 79 -19.60 5.13 -3.22
C GLY A 79 -18.33 5.94 -2.92
N GLY A 80 -17.84 6.62 -3.96
CA GLY A 80 -16.63 7.45 -3.87
C GLY A 80 -16.89 8.86 -3.34
N PHE A 81 -15.84 9.53 -2.90
CA PHE A 81 -15.87 10.93 -2.48
C PHE A 81 -14.62 11.66 -2.99
N SER A 82 -14.72 13.00 -3.14
CA SER A 82 -13.59 13.84 -3.56
C SER A 82 -12.50 13.86 -2.47
N GLY A 83 -11.23 13.72 -2.89
CA GLY A 83 -10.09 13.73 -1.98
C GLY A 83 -9.65 12.34 -1.49
N MET A 84 -10.30 11.26 -1.91
CA MET A 84 -9.90 9.90 -1.56
C MET A 84 -8.46 9.59 -2.01
N GLU A 85 -8.09 10.03 -3.21
CA GLU A 85 -6.75 9.89 -3.76
C GLU A 85 -5.68 10.56 -2.88
N MET A 86 -5.98 11.74 -2.34
CA MET A 86 -5.08 12.43 -1.41
C MET A 86 -4.81 11.62 -0.14
N LEU A 87 -5.80 10.87 0.35
CA LEU A 87 -5.63 10.00 1.52
C LEU A 87 -4.81 8.74 1.20
N ILE A 88 -4.94 8.23 -0.03
CA ILE A 88 -4.09 7.16 -0.56
C ILE A 88 -2.64 7.63 -0.63
N ILE A 89 -2.38 8.79 -1.23
CA ILE A 89 -1.04 9.39 -1.32
C ILE A 89 -0.47 9.69 0.08
N ALA A 90 -1.29 10.21 1.00
CA ALA A 90 -0.90 10.49 2.37
C ALA A 90 -0.41 9.22 3.11
N SER A 91 -0.95 8.04 2.79
CA SER A 91 -0.51 6.78 3.38
C SER A 91 0.97 6.48 3.08
N LEU A 92 1.43 6.76 1.86
CA LEU A 92 2.83 6.60 1.45
C LEU A 92 3.72 7.58 2.20
N ALA A 93 3.30 8.85 2.27
CA ALA A 93 4.04 9.89 2.96
C ALA A 93 4.20 9.58 4.46
N VAL A 94 3.13 9.15 5.12
CA VAL A 94 3.15 8.75 6.54
C VAL A 94 4.09 7.57 6.76
N CYS A 95 3.96 6.51 5.95
CA CYS A 95 4.87 5.38 6.01
C CYS A 95 6.34 5.81 5.82
N GLY A 96 6.59 6.68 4.84
CA GLY A 96 7.92 7.19 4.54
C GLY A 96 8.53 7.99 5.70
N VAL A 97 7.79 8.95 6.26
CA VAL A 97 8.24 9.77 7.40
C VAL A 97 8.55 8.91 8.61
N MET A 98 7.71 7.91 8.89
CA MET A 98 7.90 7.00 10.03
C MET A 98 9.12 6.08 9.90
N MET A 99 9.70 5.92 8.69
CA MET A 99 10.98 5.22 8.52
C MET A 99 12.15 5.99 9.12
N PHE A 100 12.06 7.32 9.25
CA PHE A 100 13.10 8.14 9.91
C PHE A 100 12.97 8.09 11.42
N LYS A 101 11.75 8.19 11.93
CA LYS A 101 11.46 8.11 13.38
C LYS A 101 10.11 7.44 13.60
N THR A 102 10.13 6.24 14.15
CA THR A 102 8.91 5.48 14.42
C THR A 102 8.22 6.01 15.68
N GLU A 103 7.13 6.74 15.49
CA GLU A 103 6.32 7.28 16.59
C GLU A 103 5.12 6.38 16.86
N ASN A 104 5.00 5.84 18.07
CA ASN A 104 3.95 4.89 18.42
C ASN A 104 2.52 5.42 18.19
N ARG A 105 2.30 6.72 18.39
CA ARG A 105 0.99 7.35 18.18
C ARG A 105 0.62 7.41 16.69
N LEU A 106 1.59 7.68 15.83
CA LEU A 106 1.38 7.75 14.38
C LEU A 106 1.19 6.37 13.74
N LEU A 107 1.54 5.28 14.43
CA LEU A 107 1.29 3.93 13.92
C LEU A 107 -0.19 3.65 13.63
N LEU A 108 -1.10 4.29 14.35
CA LEU A 108 -2.54 4.16 14.10
C LEU A 108 -2.99 4.83 12.78
N ALA A 109 -2.23 5.81 12.27
CA ALA A 109 -2.51 6.42 10.98
C ALA A 109 -2.29 5.44 9.82
N VAL A 110 -1.41 4.45 9.96
CA VAL A 110 -1.13 3.47 8.90
C VAL A 110 -2.39 2.65 8.55
N PRO A 111 -3.02 1.91 9.47
CA PRO A 111 -4.26 1.20 9.15
C PRO A 111 -5.42 2.16 8.81
N ALA A 112 -5.51 3.33 9.45
CA ALA A 112 -6.55 4.31 9.15
C ALA A 112 -6.48 4.80 7.69
N LEU A 113 -5.28 5.08 7.18
CA LEU A 113 -5.09 5.48 5.79
C LEU A 113 -5.19 4.30 4.83
N ALA A 114 -4.77 3.09 5.24
CA ALA A 114 -4.95 1.88 4.45
C ALA A 114 -6.42 1.57 4.13
N MET A 115 -7.36 2.05 4.96
CA MET A 115 -8.80 1.94 4.70
C MET A 115 -9.18 2.51 3.33
N PHE A 116 -8.55 3.60 2.91
CA PHE A 116 -8.89 4.28 1.66
C PHE A 116 -8.41 3.51 0.42
N HIS A 117 -7.36 2.70 0.54
CA HIS A 117 -7.00 1.75 -0.52
C HIS A 117 -8.09 0.69 -0.74
N GLY A 118 -8.64 0.15 0.34
CA GLY A 118 -9.79 -0.75 0.23
C GLY A 118 -11.04 -0.05 -0.29
N TRP A 119 -11.31 1.18 0.20
CA TRP A 119 -12.48 1.97 -0.20
C TRP A 119 -12.51 2.23 -1.71
N ALA A 120 -11.39 2.64 -2.30
CA ALA A 120 -11.28 2.85 -3.74
C ALA A 120 -11.73 1.62 -4.54
N HIS A 121 -11.28 0.43 -4.13
CA HIS A 121 -11.68 -0.82 -4.79
C HIS A 121 -13.14 -1.19 -4.53
N GLY A 122 -13.65 -0.89 -3.35
CA GLY A 122 -15.08 -1.07 -3.06
C GLY A 122 -15.96 -0.26 -3.99
N VAL A 123 -15.55 0.96 -4.35
CA VAL A 123 -16.26 1.82 -5.29
C VAL A 123 -16.23 1.23 -6.71
N GLU A 124 -15.07 0.76 -7.16
CA GLU A 124 -14.87 0.24 -8.51
C GLU A 124 -15.56 -1.10 -8.74
N MET A 125 -15.64 -1.94 -7.70
CA MET A 125 -16.05 -3.35 -7.79
C MET A 125 -17.44 -3.61 -7.19
N SER A 126 -18.36 -2.67 -7.33
CA SER A 126 -19.75 -2.86 -6.88
C SER A 126 -20.45 -3.92 -7.74
N GLY A 127 -20.98 -5.00 -7.12
CA GLY A 127 -21.74 -6.03 -7.82
C GLY A 127 -21.36 -7.48 -7.45
N HIS A 128 -21.74 -8.43 -8.32
CA HIS A 128 -21.60 -9.87 -8.07
C HIS A 128 -20.16 -10.35 -7.88
N SER A 129 -19.18 -9.65 -8.42
CA SER A 129 -17.76 -10.01 -8.37
C SER A 129 -17.02 -9.41 -7.18
N PHE A 130 -17.65 -8.57 -6.39
CA PHE A 130 -17.03 -7.87 -5.25
C PHE A 130 -16.25 -8.80 -4.33
N TRP A 131 -16.86 -9.89 -3.87
CA TRP A 131 -16.20 -10.81 -2.94
C TRP A 131 -15.08 -11.63 -3.57
N LEU A 132 -15.19 -11.96 -4.85
CA LEU A 132 -14.12 -12.68 -5.57
C LEU A 132 -12.88 -11.78 -5.70
N PHE A 133 -13.05 -10.57 -6.20
CA PHE A 133 -11.96 -9.61 -6.30
C PHE A 133 -11.37 -9.29 -4.92
N THR A 134 -12.22 -8.93 -3.94
CA THR A 134 -11.79 -8.56 -2.59
C THR A 134 -11.01 -9.71 -1.92
N SER A 135 -11.41 -10.96 -2.10
CA SER A 135 -10.68 -12.10 -1.52
C SER A 135 -9.29 -12.25 -2.12
N GLY A 136 -9.13 -12.11 -3.43
CA GLY A 136 -7.82 -12.10 -4.10
C GLY A 136 -6.94 -10.92 -3.63
N PHE A 137 -7.53 -9.73 -3.61
CA PHE A 137 -6.88 -8.50 -3.13
C PHE A 137 -6.37 -8.64 -1.68
N MET A 138 -7.20 -9.16 -0.79
CA MET A 138 -6.84 -9.38 0.61
C MET A 138 -5.74 -10.43 0.79
N LEU A 139 -5.78 -11.51 0.00
CA LEU A 139 -4.76 -12.56 0.07
C LEU A 139 -3.39 -12.04 -0.42
N ALA A 140 -3.36 -11.31 -1.53
CA ALA A 140 -2.12 -10.70 -2.03
C ALA A 140 -1.59 -9.65 -1.05
N SER A 141 -2.46 -8.80 -0.51
CA SER A 141 -2.10 -7.79 0.50
C SER A 141 -1.51 -8.43 1.75
N ALA A 142 -2.10 -9.51 2.24
CA ALA A 142 -1.55 -10.28 3.37
C ALA A 142 -0.17 -10.86 3.04
N THR A 143 0.02 -11.39 1.84
CA THR A 143 1.30 -11.94 1.38
C THR A 143 2.39 -10.86 1.34
N VAL A 144 2.10 -9.69 0.76
CA VAL A 144 3.02 -8.55 0.71
C VAL A 144 3.36 -8.06 2.12
N LEU A 145 2.35 -7.91 2.99
CA LEU A 145 2.58 -7.51 4.39
C LEU A 145 3.48 -8.48 5.13
N CYS A 146 3.24 -9.78 5.04
CA CYS A 146 4.05 -10.81 5.68
C CYS A 146 5.51 -10.79 5.17
N ALA A 147 5.71 -10.73 3.86
CA ALA A 147 7.03 -10.63 3.25
C ALA A 147 7.75 -9.34 3.71
N SER A 148 7.01 -8.24 3.80
CA SER A 148 7.56 -6.94 4.21
C SER A 148 7.88 -6.88 5.71
N VAL A 149 7.14 -7.59 6.56
CA VAL A 149 7.53 -7.77 7.97
C VAL A 149 8.87 -8.49 8.05
N ALA A 150 9.06 -9.56 7.29
CA ALA A 150 10.33 -10.30 7.25
C ALA A 150 11.47 -9.41 6.77
N ALA A 151 11.28 -8.65 5.67
CA ALA A 151 12.25 -7.67 5.18
C ALA A 151 12.55 -6.58 6.23
N GLY A 152 11.53 -6.10 6.93
CA GLY A 152 11.67 -5.09 7.98
C GLY A 152 12.52 -5.56 9.17
N LEU A 153 12.51 -6.87 9.49
CA LEU A 153 13.40 -7.43 10.51
C LEU A 153 14.88 -7.33 10.13
N LEU A 154 15.19 -7.43 8.82
CA LEU A 154 16.55 -7.21 8.30
C LEU A 154 16.90 -5.72 8.33
N LEU A 155 15.99 -4.86 7.90
CA LEU A 155 16.16 -3.40 7.87
C LEU A 155 16.36 -2.78 9.25
N ARG A 156 15.91 -3.41 10.33
CA ARG A 156 16.17 -2.95 11.71
C ARG A 156 17.65 -2.75 12.02
N ARG A 157 18.52 -3.50 11.33
CA ARG A 157 19.97 -3.47 11.53
C ARG A 157 20.69 -2.49 10.59
N HIS A 158 19.97 -1.91 9.61
CA HIS A 158 20.53 -1.10 8.53
C HIS A 158 19.82 0.25 8.43
N ASP A 159 20.17 1.18 9.32
CA ASP A 159 19.52 2.49 9.43
C ASP A 159 19.58 3.28 8.12
N GLY A 160 20.69 3.22 7.39
CA GLY A 160 20.83 3.85 6.08
C GLY A 160 19.82 3.34 5.05
N LEU A 161 19.68 2.00 4.91
CA LEU A 161 18.72 1.39 3.98
C LEU A 161 17.28 1.72 4.37
N ARG A 162 16.96 1.69 5.66
CA ARG A 162 15.66 2.08 6.17
C ARG A 162 15.28 3.51 5.77
N LYS A 163 16.20 4.46 5.99
CA LYS A 163 15.99 5.88 5.63
C LYS A 163 15.91 6.09 4.13
N THR A 164 16.73 5.38 3.34
CA THR A 164 16.65 5.42 1.86
C THR A 164 15.29 4.92 1.38
N PHE A 165 14.78 3.82 1.94
CA PHE A 165 13.44 3.32 1.62
C PHE A 165 12.35 4.34 2.01
N GLY A 166 12.43 4.92 3.20
CA GLY A 166 11.51 5.97 3.65
C GLY A 166 11.53 7.20 2.73
N GLY A 167 12.72 7.63 2.31
CA GLY A 167 12.87 8.71 1.33
C GLY A 167 12.22 8.37 -0.01
N GLY A 168 12.36 7.13 -0.48
CA GLY A 168 11.70 6.64 -1.68
C GLY A 168 10.17 6.72 -1.60
N LEU A 169 9.58 6.33 -0.47
CA LEU A 169 8.14 6.44 -0.24
C LEU A 169 7.65 7.90 -0.28
N ILE A 170 8.41 8.83 0.33
CA ILE A 170 8.07 10.25 0.30
C ILE A 170 8.16 10.79 -1.13
N VAL A 171 9.22 10.46 -1.87
CA VAL A 171 9.37 10.88 -3.27
C VAL A 171 8.23 10.34 -4.12
N SER A 172 7.85 9.06 -3.94
CA SER A 172 6.72 8.48 -4.66
C SER A 172 5.40 9.19 -4.35
N ALA A 173 5.18 9.57 -3.09
CA ALA A 173 4.00 10.36 -2.70
C ALA A 173 4.02 11.76 -3.36
N LEU A 174 5.16 12.44 -3.40
CA LEU A 174 5.29 13.74 -4.06
C LEU A 174 5.08 13.66 -5.57
N LEU A 175 5.61 12.62 -6.22
CA LEU A 175 5.38 12.41 -7.66
C LEU A 175 3.91 12.15 -7.98
N ALA A 176 3.23 11.36 -7.13
CA ALA A 176 1.79 11.12 -7.29
C ALA A 176 0.94 12.38 -7.09
N LEU A 177 1.39 13.36 -6.30
CA LEU A 177 0.70 14.65 -6.18
C LEU A 177 0.83 15.55 -7.42
N MET A 178 1.79 15.26 -8.28
CA MET A 178 2.08 16.06 -9.48
C MET A 178 1.52 15.46 -10.77
N SER A 179 0.98 14.23 -10.71
CA SER A 179 0.39 13.51 -11.85
C SER A 179 -1.10 13.75 -11.96
#